data_7ca1fed67d4a16b9c7feb8ff4c644a3f
#
_entry.id   7ca1fed67d4a16b9c7feb8ff4c644a3f
#
_cell.length_a   1.000
_cell.length_b   1.000
_cell.length_c   1.000
_cell.angle_alpha   90.00
_cell.angle_beta   90.00
_cell.angle_gamma   90.00
#
_symmetry.space_group_name_H-M   'P 1'
#
loop_
_entity.id
_entity.type
_entity.pdbx_description
1 polymer ?
#
loop_
_entity_poly.entity_id
_entity_poly.type
_entity_poly.pdbx_seq_one_letter_code
_entity_poly.pdbx_strand_id
1 'polypeptide(L)'
;MKRIELFMNMLYYCNYMIMYKTRSSLDYLFLSIYDNACTRKFCKSDRYWKFVDGVKRAHNSIMWEKCKGFPVYNVLSGTYGATLLFVFIILHIVLNMIEAITHIPVYNLMFENELVALIVYIILCGPLSYLMIDRLVERNDKYISYFKKFRKQKFWKLFIWYVLSY
;
A
#
# COMPACT_ATOMS: atom_id res chain seq x y z
N MET A 1 20.19 -6.32 5.48
CA MET A 1 19.45 -6.03 4.25
C MET A 1 18.34 -7.05 3.95
N LYS A 2 18.60 -8.38 3.91
CA LYS A 2 17.53 -9.38 3.60
C LYS A 2 16.30 -9.34 4.52
N ARG A 3 16.45 -8.99 5.81
CA ARG A 3 15.31 -8.89 6.76
C ARG A 3 14.41 -7.68 6.47
N ILE A 4 15.02 -6.54 6.18
CA ILE A 4 14.27 -5.30 5.82
C ILE A 4 13.56 -5.50 4.49
N GLU A 5 14.22 -6.09 3.51
CA GLU A 5 13.63 -6.43 2.21
C GLU A 5 12.42 -7.38 2.38
N LEU A 6 12.57 -8.42 3.21
CA LEU A 6 11.48 -9.33 3.53
C LEU A 6 10.28 -8.60 4.17
N PHE A 7 10.57 -7.72 5.14
CA PHE A 7 9.56 -6.93 5.84
C PHE A 7 8.82 -5.99 4.88
N MET A 8 9.54 -5.22 4.06
CA MET A 8 8.94 -4.31 3.08
C MET A 8 8.06 -5.04 2.06
N ASN A 9 8.51 -6.20 1.56
CA ASN A 9 7.69 -7.00 0.66
C ASN A 9 6.49 -7.65 1.36
N MET A 10 6.59 -7.94 2.66
CA MET A 10 5.45 -8.39 3.46
C MET A 10 4.41 -7.28 3.63
N LEU A 11 4.83 -6.06 3.96
CA LEU A 11 3.94 -4.89 4.01
C LEU A 11 3.22 -4.68 2.68
N TYR A 12 3.98 -4.72 1.57
CA TYR A 12 3.42 -4.57 0.24
C TYR A 12 2.38 -5.66 -0.07
N TYR A 13 2.69 -6.93 0.26
CA TYR A 13 1.76 -8.03 0.09
C TYR A 13 0.50 -7.89 0.94
N CYS A 14 0.61 -7.48 2.21
CA CYS A 14 -0.55 -7.27 3.07
C CYS A 14 -1.44 -6.13 2.57
N ASN A 15 -0.86 -4.99 2.17
CA ASN A 15 -1.60 -3.90 1.54
C ASN A 15 -2.32 -4.37 0.27
N TYR A 16 -1.63 -5.13 -0.58
CA TYR A 16 -2.23 -5.72 -1.77
C TYR A 16 -3.42 -6.62 -1.41
N MET A 17 -3.29 -7.50 -0.43
CA MET A 17 -4.35 -8.43 -0.04
C MET A 17 -5.54 -7.74 0.60
N ILE A 18 -5.32 -6.70 1.39
CA ILE A 18 -6.40 -5.88 1.97
C ILE A 18 -7.18 -5.20 0.85
N MET A 19 -6.49 -4.51 -0.05
CA MET A 19 -7.13 -3.82 -1.17
C MET A 19 -7.84 -4.80 -2.11
N TYR A 20 -7.24 -5.96 -2.38
CA TYR A 20 -7.85 -7.02 -3.17
C TYR A 20 -9.17 -7.49 -2.54
N LYS A 21 -9.17 -7.81 -1.25
CA LYS A 21 -10.37 -8.28 -0.55
C LYS A 21 -11.45 -7.20 -0.46
N THR A 22 -11.06 -5.97 -0.12
CA THR A 22 -11.99 -4.83 -0.04
C THR A 22 -12.65 -4.59 -1.39
N ARG A 23 -11.87 -4.54 -2.46
CA ARG A 23 -12.37 -4.36 -3.82
C ARG A 23 -13.28 -5.50 -4.24
N SER A 24 -12.84 -6.75 -4.04
CA SER A 24 -13.65 -7.93 -4.36
C SER A 24 -15.00 -7.94 -3.63
N SER A 25 -15.02 -7.52 -2.36
CA SER A 25 -16.27 -7.42 -1.59
C SER A 25 -17.18 -6.31 -2.13
N LEU A 26 -16.61 -5.15 -2.47
CA LEU A 26 -17.37 -4.04 -3.06
C LEU A 26 -17.94 -4.41 -4.43
N ASP A 27 -17.15 -5.07 -5.27
CA ASP A 27 -17.60 -5.51 -6.60
C ASP A 27 -18.66 -6.60 -6.49
N TYR A 28 -18.56 -7.49 -5.51
CA TYR A 28 -19.61 -8.48 -5.24
C TYR A 28 -20.91 -7.80 -4.80
N LEU A 29 -20.85 -6.81 -3.90
CA LEU A 29 -22.01 -6.04 -3.49
C LEU A 29 -22.61 -5.27 -4.67
N PHE A 30 -21.78 -4.61 -5.46
CA PHE A 30 -22.23 -3.92 -6.66
C PHE A 30 -22.97 -4.87 -7.61
N LEU A 31 -22.36 -6.02 -7.95
CA LEU A 31 -22.96 -6.98 -8.84
C LEU A 31 -24.24 -7.59 -8.27
N SER A 32 -24.34 -7.83 -6.97
CA SER A 32 -25.54 -8.32 -6.32
C SER A 32 -26.72 -7.35 -6.42
N ILE A 33 -26.45 -6.04 -6.43
CA ILE A 33 -27.46 -5.00 -6.57
C ILE A 33 -27.84 -4.82 -8.05
N TYR A 34 -26.85 -4.71 -8.92
CA TYR A 34 -27.07 -4.31 -10.32
C TYR A 34 -27.24 -5.48 -11.29
N ASP A 35 -26.78 -6.68 -10.98
CA ASP A 35 -26.91 -7.87 -11.81
C ASP A 35 -27.62 -9.01 -11.04
N ASN A 36 -28.82 -8.74 -10.57
CA ASN A 36 -29.66 -9.76 -9.94
C ASN A 36 -30.81 -10.21 -10.87
N ALA A 37 -31.50 -11.27 -10.47
CA ALA A 37 -32.60 -11.82 -11.25
C ALA A 37 -33.72 -10.80 -11.53
N CYS A 38 -33.94 -9.87 -10.60
CA CYS A 38 -34.93 -8.81 -10.70
C CYS A 38 -34.53 -7.79 -11.77
N THR A 39 -33.31 -7.28 -11.72
CA THR A 39 -32.79 -6.30 -12.70
C THR A 39 -32.74 -6.91 -14.11
N ARG A 40 -32.40 -8.19 -14.25
CA ARG A 40 -32.41 -8.92 -15.54
C ARG A 40 -33.81 -9.00 -16.11
N LYS A 41 -34.82 -9.15 -15.27
CA LYS A 41 -36.22 -9.25 -15.71
C LYS A 41 -36.79 -7.89 -16.13
N PHE A 42 -36.48 -6.82 -15.41
CA PHE A 42 -37.10 -5.52 -15.61
C PHE A 42 -36.26 -4.56 -16.46
N CYS A 43 -34.96 -4.63 -16.43
CA CYS A 43 -34.09 -3.73 -17.15
C CYS A 43 -33.69 -4.29 -18.53
N LYS A 44 -34.37 -3.82 -19.59
CA LYS A 44 -34.08 -4.22 -20.98
C LYS A 44 -33.14 -3.28 -21.72
N SER A 45 -32.55 -2.30 -21.03
CA SER A 45 -31.68 -1.30 -21.64
C SER A 45 -30.31 -1.86 -21.98
N ASP A 46 -29.92 -1.86 -23.24
CA ASP A 46 -28.59 -2.28 -23.71
C ASP A 46 -27.45 -1.44 -23.11
N ARG A 47 -27.70 -0.14 -22.88
CA ARG A 47 -26.71 0.76 -22.25
C ARG A 47 -26.41 0.32 -20.81
N TYR A 48 -27.43 -0.06 -20.08
CA TYR A 48 -27.30 -0.54 -18.71
C TYR A 48 -26.44 -1.83 -18.67
N TRP A 49 -26.73 -2.80 -19.51
CA TRP A 49 -26.00 -4.06 -19.55
C TRP A 49 -24.54 -3.88 -20.04
N LYS A 50 -24.32 -3.00 -21.01
CA LYS A 50 -22.95 -2.61 -21.40
C LYS A 50 -22.15 -2.01 -20.24
N PHE A 51 -22.80 -1.22 -19.40
CA PHE A 51 -22.16 -0.67 -18.18
C PHE A 51 -21.84 -1.79 -17.18
N VAL A 52 -22.79 -2.65 -16.85
CA VAL A 52 -22.58 -3.80 -15.93
C VAL A 52 -21.47 -4.72 -16.44
N ASP A 53 -21.46 -5.04 -17.73
CA ASP A 53 -20.41 -5.86 -18.35
C ASP A 53 -19.08 -5.13 -18.40
N GLY A 54 -19.08 -3.80 -18.52
CA GLY A 54 -17.89 -2.98 -18.39
C GLY A 54 -17.27 -3.09 -17.00
N VAL A 55 -18.07 -3.02 -15.95
CA VAL A 55 -17.62 -3.20 -14.56
C VAL A 55 -17.07 -4.61 -14.34
N LYS A 56 -17.75 -5.65 -14.84
CA LYS A 56 -17.26 -7.04 -14.77
C LYS A 56 -15.93 -7.23 -15.47
N ARG A 57 -15.78 -6.68 -16.68
CA ARG A 57 -14.51 -6.74 -17.43
C ARG A 57 -13.39 -6.00 -16.73
N ALA A 58 -13.67 -4.79 -16.22
CA ALA A 58 -12.70 -4.03 -15.44
C ALA A 58 -12.28 -4.78 -14.17
N HIS A 59 -13.23 -5.38 -13.46
CA HIS A 59 -12.93 -6.23 -12.31
C HIS A 59 -12.01 -7.38 -12.70
N ASN A 60 -12.39 -8.17 -13.72
CA ASN A 60 -11.61 -9.30 -14.16
C ASN A 60 -10.21 -8.90 -14.65
N SER A 61 -10.07 -7.83 -15.43
CA SER A 61 -8.76 -7.37 -15.92
C SER A 61 -7.86 -6.90 -14.78
N ILE A 62 -8.40 -6.14 -13.83
CA ILE A 62 -7.62 -5.61 -12.69
C ILE A 62 -7.21 -6.71 -11.73
N MET A 63 -8.07 -7.73 -11.52
CA MET A 63 -7.85 -8.77 -10.51
C MET A 63 -7.05 -9.96 -11.02
N TRP A 64 -7.12 -10.26 -12.34
CA TRP A 64 -6.53 -11.47 -12.91
C TRP A 64 -5.25 -11.22 -13.72
N GLU A 65 -4.96 -10.02 -14.12
CA GLU A 65 -3.63 -9.69 -14.64
C GLU A 65 -2.59 -9.73 -13.51
N LYS A 66 -2.42 -10.93 -12.99
CA LYS A 66 -1.28 -11.46 -12.25
C LYS A 66 -0.23 -10.39 -11.91
N CYS A 67 -0.37 -9.74 -10.76
CA CYS A 67 0.65 -8.86 -10.19
C CYS A 67 1.07 -7.65 -11.04
N LYS A 68 0.61 -7.52 -12.28
CA LYS A 68 0.88 -6.35 -13.16
C LYS A 68 -0.28 -5.40 -13.29
N GLY A 69 -1.49 -5.80 -12.94
CA GLY A 69 -2.70 -5.04 -13.29
C GLY A 69 -3.48 -4.49 -12.12
N PHE A 70 -3.22 -4.89 -10.90
CA PHE A 70 -3.76 -4.10 -9.80
C PHE A 70 -3.09 -2.74 -9.87
N PRO A 71 -3.85 -1.64 -9.71
CA PRO A 71 -3.21 -0.34 -9.73
C PRO A 71 -2.10 -0.36 -8.67
N VAL A 72 -0.93 -0.75 -9.13
CA VAL A 72 0.34 -0.74 -8.41
C VAL A 72 0.44 0.56 -7.63
N TYR A 73 -0.09 1.62 -8.18
CA TYR A 73 -0.21 2.93 -7.59
C TYR A 73 -0.94 2.95 -6.24
N ASN A 74 -2.09 2.30 -6.11
CA ASN A 74 -2.86 2.33 -4.84
C ASN A 74 -2.22 1.45 -3.77
N VAL A 75 -1.64 0.32 -4.15
CA VAL A 75 -0.91 -0.55 -3.23
C VAL A 75 0.41 0.10 -2.83
N LEU A 76 1.07 0.76 -3.79
CA LEU A 76 2.28 1.54 -3.53
C LEU A 76 1.99 2.72 -2.60
N SER A 77 0.88 3.44 -2.76
CA SER A 77 0.58 4.59 -1.90
C SER A 77 0.41 4.16 -0.44
N GLY A 78 -0.26 3.04 -0.15
CA GLY A 78 -0.36 2.49 1.19
C GLY A 78 0.99 2.05 1.75
N THR A 79 1.80 1.38 0.93
CA THR A 79 3.15 0.95 1.33
C THR A 79 4.09 2.15 1.50
N TYR A 80 3.93 3.17 0.64
CA TYR A 80 4.68 4.42 0.73
C TYR A 80 4.34 5.17 2.02
N GLY A 81 3.06 5.27 2.40
CA GLY A 81 2.63 5.88 3.66
C GLY A 81 3.23 5.18 4.89
N ALA A 82 3.20 3.85 4.92
CA ALA A 82 3.83 3.07 6.00
C ALA A 82 5.36 3.27 6.05
N THR A 83 6.02 3.33 4.88
CA THR A 83 7.46 3.56 4.80
C THR A 83 7.82 4.98 5.23
N LEU A 84 7.02 5.97 4.86
CA LEU A 84 7.18 7.35 5.31
C LEU A 84 7.12 7.45 6.84
N LEU A 85 6.12 6.82 7.46
CA LEU A 85 6.00 6.79 8.91
C LEU A 85 7.23 6.15 9.56
N PHE A 86 7.68 5.02 9.03
CA PHE A 86 8.87 4.34 9.53
C PHE A 86 10.15 5.21 9.42
N VAL A 87 10.37 5.85 8.26
CA VAL A 87 11.50 6.76 8.05
C VAL A 87 11.41 7.97 8.96
N PHE A 88 10.21 8.49 9.17
CA PHE A 88 9.94 9.59 10.09
C PHE A 88 10.32 9.23 11.54
N ILE A 89 9.91 8.07 12.02
CA ILE A 89 10.27 7.58 13.36
C ILE A 89 11.79 7.46 13.50
N ILE A 90 12.46 6.87 12.50
CA ILE A 90 13.93 6.73 12.52
C ILE A 90 14.59 8.13 12.56
N LEU A 91 14.12 9.07 11.75
CA LEU A 91 14.63 10.45 11.74
C LEU A 91 14.53 11.07 13.13
N HIS A 92 13.37 10.93 13.79
CA HIS A 92 13.17 11.44 15.15
C HIS A 92 14.14 10.82 16.16
N ILE A 93 14.33 9.50 16.09
CA ILE A 93 15.29 8.81 16.98
C ILE A 93 16.70 9.34 16.73
N VAL A 94 17.10 9.46 15.47
CA VAL A 94 18.45 9.95 15.12
C VAL A 94 18.67 11.38 15.58
N LEU A 95 17.70 12.27 15.38
CA LEU A 95 17.80 13.68 15.84
C LEU A 95 17.90 13.78 17.36
N ASN A 96 17.07 13.02 18.10
CA ASN A 96 17.17 12.98 19.55
C ASN A 96 18.52 12.41 20.04
N MET A 97 19.08 11.43 19.34
CA MET A 97 20.42 10.91 19.66
C MET A 97 21.51 11.96 19.40
N ILE A 98 21.42 12.72 18.29
CA ILE A 98 22.35 13.80 17.98
C ILE A 98 22.27 14.88 19.07
N GLU A 99 21.06 15.28 19.45
CA GLU A 99 20.84 16.26 20.52
C GLU A 99 21.43 15.80 21.85
N ALA A 100 21.23 14.52 22.22
CA ALA A 100 21.82 13.97 23.45
C ALA A 100 23.35 13.95 23.46
N ILE A 101 23.98 13.78 22.30
CA ILE A 101 25.45 13.73 22.17
C ILE A 101 26.05 15.13 22.07
N THR A 102 25.43 16.02 21.29
CA THR A 102 26.00 17.36 21.00
C THR A 102 25.53 18.45 21.96
N HIS A 103 24.48 18.20 22.76
CA HIS A 103 23.79 19.18 23.60
C HIS A 103 23.23 20.38 22.82
N ILE A 104 23.12 20.29 21.49
CA ILE A 104 22.51 21.31 20.64
C ILE A 104 21.03 20.92 20.45
N PRO A 105 20.05 21.79 20.67
CA PRO A 105 18.64 21.51 20.56
C PRO A 105 18.21 21.40 19.09
N VAL A 106 18.77 20.41 18.37
CA VAL A 106 18.56 20.20 16.92
C VAL A 106 17.10 19.90 16.62
N TYR A 107 16.46 19.14 17.49
CA TYR A 107 15.05 18.78 17.35
C TYR A 107 14.17 20.04 17.40
N ASN A 108 14.34 20.88 18.40
CA ASN A 108 13.56 22.11 18.53
C ASN A 108 13.80 23.05 17.35
N LEU A 109 15.05 23.22 16.91
CA LEU A 109 15.38 24.05 15.75
C LEU A 109 14.72 23.60 14.46
N MET A 110 14.55 22.28 14.28
CA MET A 110 13.94 21.71 13.06
C MET A 110 12.41 21.64 13.12
N PHE A 111 11.82 21.44 14.30
CA PHE A 111 10.39 21.15 14.44
C PHE A 111 9.59 22.19 15.24
N GLU A 112 10.22 23.25 15.76
CA GLU A 112 9.53 24.34 16.42
C GLU A 112 8.64 25.13 15.45
N ASN A 113 9.04 25.23 14.18
CA ASN A 113 8.25 25.85 13.14
C ASN A 113 7.59 24.77 12.27
N GLU A 114 6.24 24.73 12.27
CA GLU A 114 5.45 23.73 11.51
C GLU A 114 5.80 23.71 10.01
N LEU A 115 6.08 24.88 9.42
CA LEU A 115 6.45 24.99 8.00
C LEU A 115 7.82 24.37 7.72
N VAL A 116 8.80 24.63 8.58
CA VAL A 116 10.14 24.06 8.50
C VAL A 116 10.06 22.54 8.70
N ALA A 117 9.31 22.09 9.69
CA ALA A 117 9.06 20.67 9.94
C ALA A 117 8.47 19.97 8.70
N LEU A 118 7.46 20.57 8.06
CA LEU A 118 6.85 20.05 6.86
C LEU A 118 7.85 19.96 5.70
N ILE A 119 8.66 20.98 5.48
CA ILE A 119 9.69 21.02 4.43
C ILE A 119 10.74 19.93 4.67
N VAL A 120 11.24 19.81 5.89
CA VAL A 120 12.21 18.78 6.29
C VAL A 120 11.62 17.38 6.05
N TYR A 121 10.37 17.18 6.45
CA TYR A 121 9.67 15.92 6.25
C TYR A 121 9.56 15.55 4.76
N ILE A 122 9.13 16.48 3.92
CA ILE A 122 8.97 16.25 2.47
C ILE A 122 10.33 15.97 1.82
N ILE A 123 11.36 16.78 2.13
CA ILE A 123 12.66 16.71 1.46
C ILE A 123 13.47 15.49 1.91
N LEU A 124 13.42 15.12 3.18
CA LEU A 124 14.22 14.00 3.71
C LEU A 124 13.47 12.69 3.65
N CYS A 125 12.23 12.63 4.16
CA CYS A 125 11.50 11.39 4.28
C CYS A 125 10.91 10.93 2.95
N GLY A 126 10.47 11.85 2.09
CA GLY A 126 9.86 11.52 0.81
C GLY A 126 10.80 10.74 -0.12
N PRO A 127 11.93 11.33 -0.54
CA PRO A 127 12.87 10.64 -1.43
C PRO A 127 13.46 9.37 -0.82
N LEU A 128 13.75 9.37 0.48
CA LEU A 128 14.30 8.19 1.15
C LEU A 128 13.30 7.02 1.15
N SER A 129 12.03 7.30 1.42
CA SER A 129 10.96 6.29 1.36
C SER A 129 10.77 5.77 -0.06
N TYR A 130 10.80 6.65 -1.05
CA TYR A 130 10.73 6.26 -2.46
C TYR A 130 11.89 5.33 -2.86
N LEU A 131 13.13 5.70 -2.51
CA LEU A 131 14.31 4.89 -2.78
C LEU A 131 14.27 3.52 -2.08
N MET A 132 13.73 3.47 -0.87
CA MET A 132 13.55 2.20 -0.16
C MET A 132 12.56 1.28 -0.89
N ILE A 133 11.42 1.82 -1.33
CA ILE A 133 10.41 1.04 -2.06
C ILE A 133 10.98 0.59 -3.41
N ASP A 134 11.55 1.49 -4.19
CA ASP A 134 12.16 1.15 -5.48
C ASP A 134 13.18 0.01 -5.34
N ARG A 135 14.14 0.15 -4.43
CA ARG A 135 15.22 -0.83 -4.28
C ARG A 135 14.79 -2.15 -3.64
N LEU A 136 13.88 -2.11 -2.67
CA LEU A 136 13.55 -3.27 -1.85
C LEU A 136 12.33 -4.03 -2.36
N VAL A 137 11.42 -3.37 -3.07
CA VAL A 137 10.15 -3.95 -3.53
C VAL A 137 10.10 -4.04 -5.05
N GLU A 138 10.25 -2.91 -5.75
CA GLU A 138 9.96 -2.84 -7.19
C GLU A 138 11.11 -3.32 -8.08
N ARG A 139 12.34 -2.98 -7.73
CA ARG A 139 13.51 -3.25 -8.56
C ARG A 139 13.62 -4.72 -8.92
N ASN A 140 13.62 -5.03 -10.21
CA ASN A 140 13.66 -6.38 -10.78
C ASN A 140 12.43 -7.22 -10.42
N ASP A 141 11.26 -6.59 -10.23
CA ASP A 141 10.01 -7.29 -9.89
C ASP A 141 10.15 -8.22 -8.66
N LYS A 142 10.96 -7.84 -7.68
CA LYS A 142 11.25 -8.66 -6.49
C LYS A 142 9.98 -9.08 -5.75
N TYR A 143 9.01 -8.18 -5.66
CA TYR A 143 7.73 -8.45 -4.99
C TYR A 143 7.02 -9.69 -5.54
N ILE A 144 7.19 -10.03 -6.82
CA ILE A 144 6.55 -11.20 -7.43
C ILE A 144 7.03 -12.49 -6.77
N SER A 145 8.34 -12.59 -6.51
CA SER A 145 8.92 -13.76 -5.86
C SER A 145 8.45 -13.89 -4.40
N TYR A 146 8.36 -12.76 -3.71
CA TYR A 146 7.85 -12.71 -2.34
C TYR A 146 6.35 -13.01 -2.27
N PHE A 147 5.55 -12.54 -3.22
CA PHE A 147 4.12 -12.86 -3.31
C PHE A 147 3.87 -14.36 -3.47
N LYS A 148 4.66 -15.04 -4.31
CA LYS A 148 4.59 -16.51 -4.44
C LYS A 148 4.91 -17.21 -3.13
N LYS A 149 5.85 -16.68 -2.34
CA LYS A 149 6.21 -17.21 -1.03
C LYS A 149 5.13 -16.95 0.02
N PHE A 150 4.62 -15.73 0.10
CA PHE A 150 3.61 -15.34 1.10
C PHE A 150 2.25 -15.96 0.82
N ARG A 151 1.88 -16.19 -0.44
CA ARG A 151 0.64 -16.88 -0.83
C ARG A 151 0.53 -18.29 -0.23
N LYS A 152 1.66 -18.94 0.06
CA LYS A 152 1.69 -20.25 0.72
C LYS A 152 1.50 -20.18 2.24
N GLN A 153 1.55 -18.99 2.83
CA GLN A 153 1.42 -18.79 4.27
C GLN A 153 -0.02 -18.41 4.63
N LYS A 154 -0.41 -18.69 5.87
CA LYS A 154 -1.71 -18.25 6.37
C LYS A 154 -1.71 -16.74 6.49
N PHE A 155 -2.64 -16.07 5.80
CA PHE A 155 -2.76 -14.61 5.76
C PHE A 155 -2.79 -13.98 7.17
N TRP A 156 -3.49 -14.60 8.13
CA TRP A 156 -3.56 -14.09 9.50
C TRP A 156 -2.20 -13.93 10.19
N LYS A 157 -1.25 -14.82 9.93
CA LYS A 157 0.10 -14.68 10.48
C LYS A 157 0.81 -13.45 9.91
N LEU A 158 0.67 -13.22 8.61
CA LEU A 158 1.26 -12.03 7.95
C LEU A 158 0.54 -10.76 8.40
N PHE A 159 -0.78 -10.81 8.57
CA PHE A 159 -1.59 -9.69 9.01
C PHE A 159 -1.28 -9.26 10.45
N ILE A 160 -1.04 -10.20 11.37
CA ILE A 160 -0.58 -9.87 12.73
C ILE A 160 0.74 -9.10 12.68
N TRP A 161 1.72 -9.57 11.91
CA TRP A 161 2.98 -8.86 11.73
C TRP A 161 2.79 -7.49 11.09
N TYR A 162 1.87 -7.38 10.14
CA TYR A 162 1.50 -6.12 9.52
C TYR A 162 0.93 -5.13 10.53
N VAL A 163 -0.03 -5.55 11.38
CA VAL A 163 -0.64 -4.69 12.42
C VAL A 163 0.39 -4.29 13.47
N LEU A 164 1.29 -5.21 13.88
CA LEU A 164 2.35 -4.90 14.84
C LEU A 164 3.43 -3.96 14.28
N SER A 165 3.42 -3.70 12.97
CA SER A 165 4.38 -2.81 12.30
C SER A 165 3.89 -1.36 12.19
N TYR A 166 2.62 -1.10 12.54
CA TYR A 166 2.03 0.24 12.65
C TYR A 166 1.98 0.68 14.10
#